data_d28ecbfe22d8e73cca34ae9a9a67d084
#
_entry.id   d28ecbfe22d8e73cca34ae9a9a67d084
#
_cell.length_a   1.000
_cell.length_b   1.000
_cell.length_c   1.000
_cell.angle_alpha   90.00
_cell.angle_beta   90.00
_cell.angle_gamma   90.00
#
_symmetry.space_group_name_H-M   'P 1'
#
loop_
_entity.id
_entity.type
_entity.pdbx_description
1 polymer ?
#
loop_
_entity_poly.entity_id
_entity_poly.type
_entity_poly.pdbx_seq_one_letter_code
_entity_poly.pdbx_strand_id
1 'polypeptide(L)'
;MKLLLIAGGQRQPAWVDSAYAEFAKRFPPEMRLELKAVKAEPRGSRTAAQLMAAEAERIEAAIPRGARRIALDERGERMTTAALAAQLEAFQRDGRDVVFLVGGPDGLDPALKAGADDRWRLSDLTLPHGLVRVLLAEALYRAWTVTTHHPYHRE
;
A
#
# COMPACT_ATOMS: atom_id res chain seq x y z
N MET A 1 8.22 -13.81 -3.64
CA MET A 1 8.14 -12.45 -3.07
C MET A 1 6.67 -12.09 -2.90
N LYS A 2 6.34 -11.53 -1.75
CA LYS A 2 4.97 -11.13 -1.43
C LYS A 2 4.87 -9.60 -1.44
N LEU A 3 3.76 -9.08 -1.95
CA LEU A 3 3.37 -7.68 -1.81
C LEU A 3 2.35 -7.62 -0.68
N LEU A 4 2.65 -6.90 0.38
CA LEU A 4 1.77 -6.79 1.54
C LEU A 4 1.33 -5.33 1.71
N LEU A 5 0.01 -5.10 1.63
CA LEU A 5 -0.57 -3.80 1.92
C LEU A 5 -1.02 -3.78 3.37
N ILE A 6 -0.39 -2.93 4.17
CA ILE A 6 -0.79 -2.72 5.57
C ILE A 6 -1.48 -1.37 5.66
N ALA A 7 -2.74 -1.38 6.06
CA ALA A 7 -3.57 -0.19 6.06
C ALA A 7 -4.27 0.01 7.41
N GLY A 8 -4.40 1.26 7.84
CA GLY A 8 -5.17 1.61 9.02
C GLY A 8 -6.67 1.55 8.75
N GLY A 9 -7.42 0.94 9.67
CA GLY A 9 -8.87 0.82 9.60
C GLY A 9 -9.34 -0.49 8.99
N GLN A 10 -9.98 -1.33 9.82
CA GLN A 10 -10.49 -2.63 9.38
C GLN A 10 -11.83 -2.52 8.66
N ARG A 11 -12.67 -1.56 9.06
CA ARG A 11 -14.00 -1.39 8.46
C ARG A 11 -13.94 -0.44 7.29
N GLN A 12 -14.34 -0.94 6.13
CA GLN A 12 -14.45 -0.18 4.91
C GLN A 12 -15.84 -0.44 4.28
N PRO A 13 -16.33 0.48 3.43
CA PRO A 13 -17.54 0.19 2.65
C PRO A 13 -17.35 -1.10 1.84
N ALA A 14 -18.44 -1.84 1.66
CA ALA A 14 -18.39 -3.12 0.95
C ALA A 14 -17.78 -3.01 -0.44
N TRP A 15 -17.99 -1.89 -1.13
CA TRP A 15 -17.44 -1.69 -2.47
C TRP A 15 -15.90 -1.58 -2.47
N VAL A 16 -15.30 -1.08 -1.39
CA VAL A 16 -13.83 -1.02 -1.25
C VAL A 16 -13.28 -2.45 -1.18
N ASP A 17 -13.83 -3.27 -0.30
CA ASP A 17 -13.40 -4.64 -0.13
C ASP A 17 -13.59 -5.46 -1.41
N SER A 18 -14.72 -5.29 -2.06
CA SER A 18 -15.07 -5.97 -3.30
C SER A 18 -14.14 -5.57 -4.44
N ALA A 19 -13.90 -4.27 -4.61
CA ALA A 19 -13.01 -3.77 -5.67
C ALA A 19 -11.56 -4.18 -5.42
N TYR A 20 -11.09 -4.09 -4.18
CA TYR A 20 -9.74 -4.55 -3.82
C TYR A 20 -9.57 -6.04 -4.16
N ALA A 21 -10.52 -6.87 -3.73
CA ALA A 21 -10.46 -8.31 -3.97
C ALA A 21 -10.46 -8.65 -5.45
N GLU A 22 -11.18 -7.87 -6.26
CA GLU A 22 -11.23 -8.07 -7.71
C GLU A 22 -9.84 -7.97 -8.36
N PHE A 23 -9.01 -7.05 -7.92
CA PHE A 23 -7.65 -6.92 -8.44
C PHE A 23 -6.67 -7.87 -7.75
N ALA A 24 -6.79 -8.02 -6.43
CA ALA A 24 -5.85 -8.86 -5.67
C ALA A 24 -5.83 -10.31 -6.15
N LYS A 25 -6.99 -10.87 -6.52
CA LYS A 25 -7.10 -12.25 -7.00
C LYS A 25 -6.38 -12.50 -8.32
N ARG A 26 -6.05 -11.45 -9.08
CA ARG A 26 -5.41 -11.58 -10.40
C ARG A 26 -3.90 -11.75 -10.33
N PHE A 27 -3.30 -11.55 -9.15
CA PHE A 27 -1.85 -11.65 -8.99
C PHE A 27 -1.40 -13.10 -9.04
N PRO A 28 -0.20 -13.38 -9.62
CA PRO A 28 0.30 -14.74 -9.72
C PRO A 28 0.80 -15.26 -8.37
N PRO A 29 0.96 -16.59 -8.21
CA PRO A 29 1.47 -17.16 -6.96
C PRO A 29 2.83 -16.62 -6.53
N GLU A 30 3.70 -16.29 -7.49
CA GLU A 30 5.06 -15.78 -7.22
C GLU A 30 5.08 -14.30 -6.79
N MET A 31 3.96 -13.61 -6.90
CA MET A 31 3.83 -12.21 -6.51
C MET A 31 2.41 -11.94 -5.99
N ARG A 32 2.06 -12.55 -4.87
CA ARG A 32 0.73 -12.35 -4.28
C ARG A 32 0.62 -10.98 -3.65
N LEU A 33 -0.56 -10.38 -3.78
CA LEU A 33 -0.93 -9.17 -3.06
C LEU A 33 -1.85 -9.54 -1.91
N GLU A 34 -1.44 -9.23 -0.69
CA GLU A 34 -2.24 -9.49 0.52
C GLU A 34 -2.51 -8.18 1.24
N LEU A 35 -3.65 -8.10 1.92
CA LEU A 35 -4.05 -6.95 2.72
C LEU A 35 -4.07 -7.32 4.19
N LYS A 36 -3.40 -6.52 5.01
CA LYS A 36 -3.49 -6.57 6.46
C LYS A 36 -4.06 -5.24 6.93
N ALA A 37 -5.33 -5.22 7.29
CA ALA A 37 -5.96 -4.04 7.88
C ALA A 37 -5.74 -4.08 9.39
N VAL A 38 -5.18 -3.00 9.96
CA VAL A 38 -4.98 -2.89 11.39
C VAL A 38 -6.16 -2.16 12.02
N LYS A 39 -6.50 -2.51 13.25
CA LYS A 39 -7.63 -1.93 13.95
C LYS A 39 -7.41 -0.44 14.18
N ALA A 40 -8.45 0.37 13.91
CA ALA A 40 -8.44 1.78 14.22
C ALA A 40 -8.56 2.01 15.74
N GLU A 41 -7.87 3.02 16.24
CA GLU A 41 -8.02 3.43 17.64
C GLU A 41 -9.31 4.24 17.83
N PRO A 42 -10.00 4.07 18.98
CA PRO A 42 -11.12 4.93 19.33
C PRO A 42 -10.66 6.38 19.45
N ARG A 43 -11.37 7.31 18.82
CA ARG A 43 -10.98 8.73 18.86
C ARG A 43 -11.02 9.29 20.27
N GLY A 44 -12.15 9.16 20.97
CA GLY A 44 -12.29 9.68 22.32
C GLY A 44 -11.80 11.12 22.43
N SER A 45 -10.98 11.40 23.45
CA SER A 45 -10.35 12.71 23.68
C SER A 45 -8.94 12.79 23.10
N ARG A 46 -8.49 11.79 22.35
CA ARG A 46 -7.13 11.74 21.78
C ARG A 46 -6.97 12.71 20.63
N THR A 47 -5.76 13.27 20.51
CA THR A 47 -5.38 14.09 19.36
C THR A 47 -5.12 13.21 18.14
N ALA A 48 -5.14 13.82 16.94
CA ALA A 48 -4.76 13.11 15.72
C ALA A 48 -3.37 12.49 15.83
N ALA A 49 -2.41 13.22 16.42
CA ALA A 49 -1.05 12.72 16.62
C ALA A 49 -1.02 11.46 17.50
N GLN A 50 -1.81 11.45 18.57
CA GLN A 50 -1.90 10.30 19.47
C GLN A 50 -2.52 9.10 18.77
N LEU A 51 -3.55 9.32 17.95
CA LEU A 51 -4.21 8.26 17.18
C LEU A 51 -3.26 7.68 16.13
N MET A 52 -2.53 8.54 15.42
CA MET A 52 -1.54 8.09 14.44
C MET A 52 -0.42 7.29 15.08
N ALA A 53 0.07 7.71 16.23
CA ALA A 53 1.13 7.00 16.94
C ALA A 53 0.68 5.61 17.39
N ALA A 54 -0.54 5.50 17.92
CA ALA A 54 -1.10 4.22 18.35
C ALA A 54 -1.32 3.27 17.15
N GLU A 55 -1.81 3.80 16.02
CA GLU A 55 -1.97 3.04 14.79
C GLU A 55 -0.61 2.58 14.25
N ALA A 56 0.41 3.45 14.32
CA ALA A 56 1.76 3.14 13.87
C ALA A 56 2.36 1.94 14.60
N GLU A 57 2.10 1.80 15.89
CA GLU A 57 2.56 0.63 16.66
C GLU A 57 1.97 -0.67 16.10
N ARG A 58 0.69 -0.65 15.73
CA ARG A 58 0.02 -1.81 15.13
C ARG A 58 0.52 -2.12 13.74
N ILE A 59 0.77 -1.08 12.95
CA ILE A 59 1.34 -1.24 11.60
C ILE A 59 2.73 -1.84 11.71
N GLU A 60 3.59 -1.28 12.59
CA GLU A 60 4.96 -1.76 12.78
C GLU A 60 4.97 -3.24 13.19
N ALA A 61 4.07 -3.64 14.09
CA ALA A 61 3.97 -5.03 14.53
C ALA A 61 3.56 -5.99 13.39
N ALA A 62 2.89 -5.49 12.36
CA ALA A 62 2.45 -6.29 11.22
C ALA A 62 3.49 -6.40 10.10
N ILE A 63 4.56 -5.60 10.15
CA ILE A 63 5.58 -5.61 9.10
C ILE A 63 6.50 -6.82 9.27
N PRO A 64 6.62 -7.68 8.24
CA PRO A 64 7.56 -8.80 8.30
C PRO A 64 9.00 -8.32 8.44
N ARG A 65 9.80 -9.06 9.20
CA ARG A 65 11.22 -8.75 9.37
C ARG A 65 11.94 -8.75 8.02
N GLY A 66 12.72 -7.70 7.76
CA GLY A 66 13.52 -7.58 6.56
C GLY A 66 12.76 -7.14 5.32
N ALA A 67 11.45 -6.88 5.43
CA ALA A 67 10.66 -6.41 4.30
C ALA A 67 11.09 -5.00 3.88
N ARG A 68 11.04 -4.75 2.58
CA ARG A 68 11.20 -3.39 2.04
C ARG A 68 9.94 -2.59 2.33
N ARG A 69 10.09 -1.39 2.83
CA ARG A 69 8.97 -0.54 3.25
C ARG A 69 8.76 0.61 2.29
N ILE A 70 7.55 0.75 1.81
CA ILE A 70 7.14 1.86 0.93
C ILE A 70 5.96 2.55 1.58
N ALA A 71 6.14 3.82 1.92
CA ALA A 71 5.05 4.61 2.48
C ALA A 71 4.28 5.30 1.35
N LEU A 72 2.96 5.16 1.35
CA LEU A 72 2.08 5.92 0.45
C LEU A 72 1.84 7.28 1.08
N ASP A 73 2.30 8.33 0.41
CA ASP A 73 2.26 9.68 0.93
C ASP A 73 1.95 10.66 -0.20
N GLU A 74 1.04 11.61 0.05
CA GLU A 74 0.69 12.62 -0.94
C GLU A 74 1.86 13.53 -1.35
N ARG A 75 2.91 13.57 -0.55
CA ARG A 75 4.14 14.33 -0.81
C ARG A 75 5.30 13.44 -1.27
N GLY A 76 5.01 12.18 -1.56
CA GLY A 76 6.02 11.24 -2.03
C GLY A 76 6.40 11.45 -3.49
N GLU A 77 7.29 10.60 -3.96
CA GLU A 77 7.73 10.59 -5.35
C GLU A 77 6.57 10.20 -6.27
N ARG A 78 6.40 10.94 -7.36
CA ARG A 78 5.40 10.60 -8.38
C ARG A 78 5.78 9.31 -9.07
N MET A 79 4.78 8.42 -9.21
CA MET A 79 4.99 7.14 -9.87
C MET A 79 4.13 7.07 -11.15
N THR A 80 4.77 6.75 -12.25
CA THR A 80 4.07 6.38 -13.48
C THR A 80 3.92 4.86 -13.51
N THR A 81 3.06 4.35 -14.39
CA THR A 81 2.93 2.90 -14.59
C THR A 81 4.28 2.28 -14.98
N ALA A 82 5.03 2.94 -15.88
CA ALA A 82 6.34 2.46 -16.30
C ALA A 82 7.33 2.43 -15.12
N ALA A 83 7.33 3.45 -14.27
CA ALA A 83 8.19 3.48 -13.09
C ALA A 83 7.83 2.38 -12.10
N LEU A 84 6.54 2.13 -11.88
CA LEU A 84 6.06 1.03 -11.05
C LEU A 84 6.49 -0.33 -11.60
N ALA A 85 6.37 -0.52 -12.91
CA ALA A 85 6.81 -1.76 -13.56
C ALA A 85 8.30 -2.02 -13.32
N ALA A 86 9.13 -0.98 -13.49
CA ALA A 86 10.57 -1.08 -13.24
C ALA A 86 10.87 -1.42 -11.76
N GLN A 87 10.11 -0.83 -10.84
CA GLN A 87 10.26 -1.14 -9.42
C GLN A 87 9.88 -2.60 -9.11
N LEU A 88 8.78 -3.10 -9.69
CA LEU A 88 8.38 -4.50 -9.49
C LEU A 88 9.47 -5.46 -9.98
N GLU A 89 10.07 -5.19 -11.13
CA GLU A 89 11.19 -6.00 -11.62
C GLU A 89 12.37 -5.98 -10.66
N ALA A 90 12.71 -4.79 -10.13
CA ALA A 90 13.77 -4.65 -9.15
C ALA A 90 13.47 -5.40 -7.86
N PHE A 91 12.23 -5.35 -7.38
CA PHE A 91 11.80 -6.08 -6.19
C PHE A 91 11.91 -7.59 -6.38
N GLN A 92 11.53 -8.09 -7.55
CA GLN A 92 11.64 -9.51 -7.86
C GLN A 92 13.10 -9.97 -7.88
N ARG A 93 14.00 -9.16 -8.41
CA ARG A 93 15.44 -9.46 -8.40
C ARG A 93 16.01 -9.47 -6.97
N ASP A 94 15.55 -8.54 -6.13
CA ASP A 94 15.96 -8.44 -4.74
C ASP A 94 15.41 -9.59 -3.89
N GLY A 95 14.19 -10.04 -4.18
CA GLY A 95 13.56 -11.20 -3.55
C GLY A 95 12.91 -10.95 -2.19
N ARG A 96 13.12 -9.80 -1.55
CA ARG A 96 12.49 -9.49 -0.27
C ARG A 96 11.01 -9.20 -0.46
N ASP A 97 10.22 -9.50 0.57
CA ASP A 97 8.83 -9.06 0.61
C ASP A 97 8.77 -7.53 0.64
N VAL A 98 7.74 -6.98 0.03
CA VAL A 98 7.54 -5.53 -0.05
C VAL A 98 6.26 -5.17 0.68
N VAL A 99 6.35 -4.18 1.58
CA VAL A 99 5.22 -3.71 2.36
C VAL A 99 4.88 -2.29 1.92
N PHE A 100 3.60 -2.08 1.60
CA PHE A 100 3.06 -0.76 1.29
C PHE A 100 2.28 -0.28 2.51
N LEU A 101 2.66 0.87 3.05
CA LEU A 101 2.06 1.42 4.26
C LEU A 101 1.05 2.50 3.89
N VAL A 102 -0.19 2.31 4.30
CA VAL A 102 -1.29 3.25 4.03
C VAL A 102 -1.90 3.70 5.35
N GLY A 103 -1.91 4.99 5.61
CA GLY A 103 -2.50 5.54 6.81
C GLY A 103 -4.01 5.44 6.83
N GLY A 104 -4.57 5.61 8.02
CA GLY A 104 -6.02 5.75 8.22
C GLY A 104 -6.47 7.19 7.94
N PRO A 105 -7.61 7.62 8.53
CA PRO A 105 -8.19 8.94 8.26
C PRO A 105 -7.24 10.12 8.55
N ASP A 106 -6.33 9.97 9.49
CA ASP A 106 -5.39 11.04 9.88
C ASP A 106 -4.04 10.94 9.15
N GLY A 107 -3.88 9.98 8.24
CA GLY A 107 -2.62 9.74 7.53
C GLY A 107 -1.65 8.83 8.28
N LEU A 108 -0.44 8.68 7.76
CA LEU A 108 0.61 7.89 8.39
C LEU A 108 1.37 8.72 9.42
N ASP A 109 1.73 8.07 10.53
CA ASP A 109 2.60 8.66 11.53
C ASP A 109 3.92 9.14 10.89
N PRO A 110 4.38 10.37 11.22
CA PRO A 110 5.60 10.90 10.62
C PRO A 110 6.85 10.05 10.81
N ALA A 111 7.01 9.42 11.97
CA ALA A 111 8.16 8.56 12.24
C ALA A 111 8.13 7.30 11.38
N LEU A 112 6.94 6.73 11.17
CA LEU A 112 6.76 5.56 10.32
C LEU A 112 7.09 5.90 8.86
N LYS A 113 6.67 7.07 8.37
CA LYS A 113 7.03 7.55 7.03
C LYS A 113 8.54 7.76 6.90
N ALA A 114 9.15 8.40 7.87
CA ALA A 114 10.59 8.69 7.85
C ALA A 114 11.43 7.42 7.83
N GLY A 115 10.95 6.35 8.44
CA GLY A 115 11.63 5.05 8.47
C GLY A 115 11.40 4.18 7.24
N ALA A 116 10.57 4.61 6.29
CA ALA A 116 10.34 3.86 5.06
C ALA A 116 11.52 3.99 4.09
N ASP A 117 11.76 2.92 3.32
CA ASP A 117 12.80 2.93 2.29
C ASP A 117 12.45 3.90 1.16
N ASP A 118 11.18 3.95 0.78
CA ASP A 118 10.68 4.84 -0.25
C ASP A 118 9.34 5.46 0.17
N ARG A 119 9.00 6.58 -0.41
CA ARG A 119 7.71 7.25 -0.26
C ARG A 119 7.17 7.54 -1.65
N TRP A 120 5.99 7.00 -1.95
CA TRP A 120 5.37 7.12 -3.27
C TRP A 120 4.06 7.85 -3.21
N ARG A 121 3.80 8.65 -4.24
CA ARG A 121 2.54 9.34 -4.46
C ARG A 121 1.82 8.68 -5.64
N LEU A 122 0.60 8.19 -5.38
CA LEU A 122 -0.22 7.57 -6.43
C LEU A 122 -0.94 8.58 -7.31
N SER A 123 -1.16 9.80 -6.81
CA SER A 123 -1.94 10.82 -7.50
C SER A 123 -1.55 12.20 -6.99
N ASP A 124 -1.70 13.20 -7.84
CA ASP A 124 -1.60 14.61 -7.42
C ASP A 124 -2.90 15.06 -6.74
N LEU A 125 -3.96 14.28 -6.87
CA LEU A 125 -5.22 14.51 -6.16
C LEU A 125 -5.15 13.91 -4.76
N THR A 126 -5.80 14.54 -3.80
CA THR A 126 -5.98 13.96 -2.49
C THR A 126 -7.02 12.83 -2.59
N LEU A 127 -6.66 11.64 -2.11
CA LEU A 127 -7.51 10.46 -2.21
C LEU A 127 -8.02 10.04 -0.84
N PRO A 128 -9.28 9.60 -0.73
CA PRO A 128 -9.76 8.96 0.49
C PRO A 128 -8.95 7.72 0.79
N HIS A 129 -8.63 7.46 2.07
CA HIS A 129 -7.77 6.35 2.45
C HIS A 129 -8.29 4.97 1.99
N GLY A 130 -9.61 4.77 1.96
CA GLY A 130 -10.20 3.52 1.46
C GLY A 130 -9.98 3.32 -0.03
N LEU A 131 -10.07 4.39 -0.81
CA LEU A 131 -9.85 4.33 -2.25
C LEU A 131 -8.38 4.04 -2.59
N VAL A 132 -7.44 4.47 -1.77
CA VAL A 132 -6.01 4.21 -1.97
C VAL A 132 -5.74 2.71 -2.07
N ARG A 133 -6.42 1.88 -1.27
CA ARG A 133 -6.27 0.41 -1.32
C ARG A 133 -6.60 -0.14 -2.70
N VAL A 134 -7.69 0.34 -3.28
CA VAL A 134 -8.17 -0.10 -4.59
C VAL A 134 -7.23 0.37 -5.69
N LEU A 135 -6.86 1.65 -5.66
CA LEU A 135 -5.98 2.22 -6.67
C LEU A 135 -4.59 1.58 -6.65
N LEU A 136 -4.07 1.30 -5.47
CA LEU A 136 -2.77 0.63 -5.35
C LEU A 136 -2.84 -0.79 -5.92
N ALA A 137 -3.88 -1.54 -5.58
CA ALA A 137 -4.05 -2.91 -6.10
C ALA A 137 -4.13 -2.91 -7.63
N GLU A 138 -4.93 -2.01 -8.21
CA GLU A 138 -5.05 -1.88 -9.66
C GLU A 138 -3.73 -1.44 -10.28
N ALA A 139 -3.07 -0.42 -9.70
CA ALA A 139 -1.81 0.10 -10.23
C ALA A 139 -0.70 -0.95 -10.22
N LEU A 140 -0.58 -1.72 -9.16
CA LEU A 140 0.39 -2.80 -9.06
C LEU A 140 0.10 -3.93 -10.05
N TYR A 141 -1.18 -4.29 -10.21
CA TYR A 141 -1.56 -5.28 -11.21
C TYR A 141 -1.23 -4.81 -12.62
N ARG A 142 -1.58 -3.56 -12.95
CA ARG A 142 -1.24 -2.96 -14.25
C ARG A 142 0.26 -2.99 -14.50
N ALA A 143 1.05 -2.60 -13.53
CA ALA A 143 2.51 -2.63 -13.62
C ALA A 143 3.05 -4.05 -13.85
N TRP A 144 2.48 -5.05 -13.15
CA TRP A 144 2.86 -6.44 -13.37
C TRP A 144 2.54 -6.87 -14.81
N THR A 145 1.39 -6.47 -15.36
CA THR A 145 1.03 -6.81 -16.74
C THR A 145 1.99 -6.21 -17.77
N VAL A 146 2.58 -5.04 -17.46
CA VAL A 146 3.64 -4.47 -18.30
C VAL A 146 4.87 -5.38 -18.30
N THR A 147 5.28 -5.87 -17.14
CA THR A 147 6.48 -6.72 -17.02
C THR A 147 6.32 -8.07 -17.71
N THR A 148 5.10 -8.57 -17.81
CA THR A 148 4.79 -9.89 -18.39
C THR A 148 4.18 -9.84 -19.80
N HIS A 149 4.11 -8.65 -20.38
CA HIS A 149 3.52 -8.42 -21.72
C HIS A 149 2.07 -8.89 -21.81
N HIS A 150 1.32 -8.80 -20.72
CA HIS A 150 -0.10 -9.13 -20.68
C HIS A 150 -0.91 -7.98 -21.27
N PRO A 151 -1.98 -8.27 -22.06
CA PRO A 151 -2.72 -7.23 -22.79
C PRO A 151 -3.54 -6.26 -21.93
N TYR A 152 -3.66 -6.48 -20.63
CA TYR A 152 -4.47 -5.64 -19.74
C TYR A 152 -4.08 -4.15 -19.82
N HIS A 153 -2.80 -3.85 -19.82
CA HIS A 153 -2.32 -2.46 -19.73
C HIS A 153 -2.43 -1.67 -21.05
N ARG A 154 -2.50 -2.31 -22.18
CA ARG A 154 -2.65 -1.70 -23.52
C ARG A 154 -1.57 -0.67 -23.91
N GLU A 155 -0.38 -0.76 -23.35
CA GLU A 155 0.73 0.14 -23.66
C GLU A 155 1.93 -0.63 -24.20
#